data_2f84fe6c1d6528c952d355b3aa97ad4b
#
_entry.id   2f84fe6c1d6528c952d355b3aa97ad4b
#
_cell.length_a   1.000
_cell.length_b   1.000
_cell.length_c   1.000
_cell.angle_alpha   90.00
_cell.angle_beta   90.00
_cell.angle_gamma   90.00
#
_symmetry.space_group_name_H-M   'P 1'
#
loop_
_entity.id
_entity.type
_entity.pdbx_description
1 polymer ?
#
loop_
_entity_poly.entity_id
_entity_poly.type
_entity_poly.pdbx_seq_one_letter_code
_entity_poly.pdbx_strand_id
1 'polypeptide(L)'
;DHPDLAALGFLTVGPRFLNRKQLIIDDRIDLVTRGLMGFTVACARCHDHFHDPVPQEDYYSLYGIFNASSEPKEFPLIASSNQNPKLYREFQNGLDKLQSEVNNHLAEQLQFTQSEKGILAYLELTLEGSHLDANDFETQAAKRKLFPKLAKAWRTYLEAKAKVKVSYLTPLLSLSRSKDPSSMIAQWKKKSNPSFPAFLQSKLQSTQPLELGEVTQWYAEALSEAIERAKTSEPKKGLEHAVTA
;
A
#
# COMPACT_ATOMS: atom_id res chain seq x y z
N ASP A 1 0.76 -29.14 9.39
CA ASP A 1 1.93 -28.79 10.18
C ASP A 1 2.63 -30.05 10.69
N HIS A 2 3.96 -30.07 10.67
CA HIS A 2 4.74 -31.24 11.01
C HIS A 2 5.50 -30.98 12.32
N PRO A 3 5.53 -31.94 13.29
CA PRO A 3 6.21 -31.72 14.58
C PRO A 3 7.71 -31.44 14.44
N ASP A 4 8.35 -31.95 13.37
CA ASP A 4 9.77 -31.69 13.11
C ASP A 4 10.08 -30.21 12.77
N LEU A 5 9.07 -29.41 12.42
CA LEU A 5 9.24 -27.96 12.26
C LEU A 5 9.69 -27.26 13.54
N ALA A 6 9.51 -27.91 14.72
CA ALA A 6 10.05 -27.43 15.97
C ALA A 6 11.59 -27.24 15.92
N ALA A 7 12.28 -28.05 15.12
CA ALA A 7 13.73 -27.97 14.94
C ALA A 7 14.16 -26.62 14.35
N LEU A 8 13.31 -25.96 13.56
CA LEU A 8 13.58 -24.61 13.01
C LEU A 8 13.63 -23.55 14.11
N GLY A 9 13.06 -23.82 15.29
CA GLY A 9 13.20 -22.95 16.46
C GLY A 9 14.65 -22.74 16.86
N PHE A 10 15.54 -23.69 16.59
CA PHE A 10 16.98 -23.56 16.81
C PHE A 10 17.57 -22.31 16.11
N LEU A 11 17.07 -21.97 14.91
CA LEU A 11 17.53 -20.81 14.15
C LEU A 11 16.84 -19.48 14.53
N THR A 12 15.78 -19.54 15.32
CA THR A 12 14.91 -18.37 15.57
C THR A 12 14.86 -17.93 17.04
N VAL A 13 15.42 -18.73 17.96
CA VAL A 13 15.42 -18.43 19.41
C VAL A 13 16.58 -17.53 19.85
N GLY A 14 17.51 -17.22 18.96
CA GLY A 14 18.66 -16.36 19.23
C GLY A 14 18.29 -14.90 19.57
N PRO A 15 19.29 -14.09 19.93
CA PRO A 15 19.09 -12.67 20.23
C PRO A 15 18.41 -11.94 19.07
N ARG A 16 17.33 -11.21 19.37
CA ARG A 16 16.60 -10.42 18.38
C ARG A 16 17.23 -9.06 18.16
N PHE A 17 18.43 -8.91 17.89
CA PHE A 17 19.22 -7.68 17.63
C PHE A 17 18.43 -6.44 17.11
N LEU A 18 17.23 -6.18 17.63
CA LEU A 18 16.38 -5.01 17.39
C LEU A 18 16.40 -4.54 15.91
N ASN A 19 15.93 -5.40 15.01
CA ASN A 19 15.86 -5.14 13.57
C ASN A 19 17.20 -5.04 12.82
N ARG A 20 18.31 -5.44 13.42
CA ARG A 20 19.61 -5.51 12.74
C ARG A 20 19.73 -6.86 12.02
N LYS A 21 19.13 -6.96 10.84
CA LYS A 21 19.12 -8.20 10.02
C LYS A 21 20.51 -8.80 9.86
N GLN A 22 21.52 -7.99 9.67
CA GLN A 22 22.92 -8.46 9.51
C GLN A 22 23.43 -9.24 10.73
N LEU A 23 23.12 -8.79 11.95
CA LEU A 23 23.52 -9.47 13.18
C LEU A 23 22.73 -10.75 13.42
N ILE A 24 21.46 -10.78 13.00
CA ILE A 24 20.63 -11.99 13.07
C ILE A 24 21.19 -13.06 12.12
N ILE A 25 21.60 -12.68 10.92
CA ILE A 25 22.21 -13.61 9.95
C ILE A 25 23.56 -14.12 10.48
N ASP A 26 24.39 -13.24 11.03
CA ASP A 26 25.67 -13.59 11.62
C ASP A 26 25.51 -14.63 12.77
N ASP A 27 24.56 -14.40 13.67
CA ASP A 27 24.19 -15.32 14.74
C ASP A 27 23.71 -16.68 14.20
N ARG A 28 22.90 -16.70 13.16
CA ARG A 28 22.42 -17.93 12.52
C ARG A 28 23.57 -18.73 11.86
N ILE A 29 24.50 -18.05 11.21
CA ILE A 29 25.69 -18.67 10.62
C ILE A 29 26.52 -19.31 11.76
N ASP A 30 26.82 -18.55 12.79
CA ASP A 30 27.60 -19.04 13.92
C ASP A 30 26.90 -20.22 14.62
N LEU A 31 25.60 -20.13 14.85
CA LEU A 31 24.81 -21.17 15.48
C LEU A 31 24.85 -22.49 14.68
N VAL A 32 24.64 -22.45 13.38
CA VAL A 32 24.64 -23.63 12.51
C VAL A 32 26.02 -24.22 12.43
N THR A 33 27.03 -23.42 12.16
CA THR A 33 28.38 -23.90 11.91
C THR A 33 29.06 -24.36 13.20
N ARG A 34 28.91 -23.62 14.28
CA ARG A 34 29.46 -24.02 15.60
C ARG A 34 28.69 -25.18 16.22
N GLY A 35 27.35 -25.13 16.17
CA GLY A 35 26.50 -26.13 16.80
C GLY A 35 26.49 -27.49 16.10
N LEU A 36 26.53 -27.51 14.75
CA LEU A 36 26.42 -28.76 13.98
C LEU A 36 27.76 -29.24 13.42
N MET A 37 28.71 -28.36 13.16
CA MET A 37 29.97 -28.70 12.50
C MET A 37 31.20 -28.47 13.37
N GLY A 38 31.09 -27.74 14.49
CA GLY A 38 32.18 -27.38 15.36
C GLY A 38 33.13 -26.30 14.83
N PHE A 39 32.75 -25.58 13.74
CA PHE A 39 33.56 -24.51 13.13
C PHE A 39 33.08 -23.13 13.55
N THR A 40 34.02 -22.23 13.81
CA THR A 40 33.73 -20.82 14.12
C THR A 40 33.73 -19.98 12.85
N VAL A 41 32.87 -20.33 11.88
CA VAL A 41 32.81 -19.66 10.55
C VAL A 41 32.54 -18.15 10.67
N ALA A 42 31.90 -17.68 11.73
CA ALA A 42 31.72 -16.25 11.99
C ALA A 42 33.03 -15.46 12.04
N CYS A 43 34.17 -16.09 12.38
CA CYS A 43 35.48 -15.46 12.31
C CYS A 43 35.88 -15.06 10.88
N ALA A 44 35.38 -15.80 9.87
CA ALA A 44 35.63 -15.53 8.46
C ALA A 44 34.86 -14.33 7.91
N ARG A 45 34.06 -13.66 8.72
CA ARG A 45 33.35 -12.42 8.33
C ARG A 45 34.27 -11.29 7.89
N CYS A 46 35.44 -11.18 8.55
CA CYS A 46 36.37 -10.05 8.33
C CYS A 46 37.61 -10.43 7.51
N HIS A 47 38.04 -11.68 7.57
CA HIS A 47 39.22 -12.24 6.92
C HIS A 47 39.10 -13.77 6.86
N ASP A 48 39.93 -14.45 6.10
CA ASP A 48 39.97 -15.91 6.06
C ASP A 48 40.19 -16.45 7.48
N HIS A 49 39.55 -17.60 7.81
CA HIS A 49 39.68 -18.17 9.12
C HIS A 49 41.13 -18.52 9.44
N PHE A 50 41.56 -18.18 10.66
CA PHE A 50 42.99 -18.25 11.00
C PHE A 50 43.52 -19.70 11.07
N HIS A 51 42.70 -20.64 11.50
CA HIS A 51 43.14 -22.01 11.77
C HIS A 51 42.50 -23.03 10.77
N ASP A 52 41.28 -22.79 10.38
CA ASP A 52 40.53 -23.71 9.53
C ASP A 52 40.53 -23.24 8.06
N PRO A 53 40.45 -24.13 7.08
CA PRO A 53 40.43 -23.79 5.66
C PRO A 53 39.07 -23.21 5.23
N VAL A 54 38.63 -22.13 5.90
CA VAL A 54 37.36 -21.45 5.67
C VAL A 54 37.68 -20.03 5.15
N PRO A 55 37.63 -19.78 3.85
CA PRO A 55 37.83 -18.47 3.31
C PRO A 55 36.64 -17.53 3.61
N GLN A 56 36.87 -16.23 3.56
CA GLN A 56 35.85 -15.22 3.75
C GLN A 56 34.66 -15.41 2.78
N GLU A 57 34.91 -15.89 1.57
CA GLU A 57 33.88 -16.17 0.56
C GLU A 57 32.82 -17.17 1.04
N ASP A 58 33.22 -18.18 1.82
CA ASP A 58 32.31 -19.17 2.38
C ASP A 58 31.35 -18.54 3.40
N TYR A 59 31.86 -17.63 4.25
CA TYR A 59 31.00 -16.85 5.13
C TYR A 59 29.96 -16.08 4.35
N TYR A 60 30.34 -15.35 3.31
CA TYR A 60 29.41 -14.55 2.51
C TYR A 60 28.48 -15.40 1.63
N SER A 61 28.88 -16.59 1.26
CA SER A 61 28.02 -17.57 0.61
C SER A 61 26.89 -18.01 1.53
N LEU A 62 27.19 -18.37 2.77
CA LEU A 62 26.19 -18.67 3.81
C LEU A 62 25.33 -17.45 4.14
N TYR A 63 25.95 -16.27 4.21
CA TYR A 63 25.23 -15.01 4.41
C TYR A 63 24.19 -14.76 3.32
N GLY A 64 24.53 -15.03 2.06
CA GLY A 64 23.60 -14.93 0.92
C GLY A 64 22.38 -15.84 1.08
N ILE A 65 22.58 -17.08 1.52
CA ILE A 65 21.49 -18.04 1.76
C ILE A 65 20.53 -17.53 2.83
N PHE A 66 21.06 -17.13 4.00
CA PHE A 66 20.22 -16.61 5.09
C PHE A 66 19.57 -15.26 4.74
N ASN A 67 20.25 -14.42 3.96
CA ASN A 67 19.70 -13.15 3.54
C ASN A 67 18.54 -13.28 2.54
N ALA A 68 18.55 -14.34 1.73
CA ALA A 68 17.47 -14.68 0.81
C ALA A 68 16.28 -15.39 1.51
N SER A 69 16.48 -15.84 2.76
CA SER A 69 15.42 -16.48 3.55
C SER A 69 14.54 -15.45 4.25
N SER A 70 13.25 -15.72 4.33
CA SER A 70 12.28 -14.89 5.06
C SER A 70 11.48 -15.76 6.03
N GLU A 71 11.14 -15.20 7.18
CA GLU A 71 10.21 -15.85 8.10
C GLU A 71 8.79 -15.85 7.50
N PRO A 72 8.04 -16.96 7.66
CA PRO A 72 6.66 -17.00 7.19
C PRO A 72 5.81 -16.00 7.98
N LYS A 73 4.80 -15.41 7.33
CA LYS A 73 3.87 -14.47 7.99
C LYS A 73 3.06 -15.18 9.08
N GLU A 74 2.71 -16.44 8.85
CA GLU A 74 2.03 -17.31 9.80
C GLU A 74 2.99 -18.42 10.24
N PHE A 75 3.24 -18.49 11.54
CA PHE A 75 4.12 -19.52 12.07
C PHE A 75 3.41 -20.87 12.06
N PRO A 76 4.12 -21.97 11.70
CA PRO A 76 3.53 -23.30 11.73
C PRO A 76 3.19 -23.73 13.16
N LEU A 77 2.07 -24.43 13.31
CA LEU A 77 1.69 -25.03 14.59
C LEU A 77 2.60 -26.24 14.88
N ILE A 78 3.30 -26.19 15.99
CA ILE A 78 4.26 -27.22 16.41
C ILE A 78 3.59 -28.33 17.22
N ALA A 79 2.48 -28.02 17.90
CA ALA A 79 1.72 -28.97 18.68
C ALA A 79 0.26 -29.00 18.25
N SER A 80 -0.33 -30.20 18.19
CA SER A 80 -1.76 -30.27 17.97
C SER A 80 -2.49 -29.78 19.23
N SER A 81 -3.53 -28.97 19.03
CA SER A 81 -4.37 -28.42 20.11
C SER A 81 -5.30 -29.47 20.74
N ASN A 82 -4.97 -30.74 20.64
CA ASN A 82 -5.80 -31.87 21.11
C ASN A 82 -6.08 -31.87 22.61
N GLN A 83 -5.44 -31.00 23.40
CA GLN A 83 -5.68 -30.95 24.85
C GLN A 83 -7.09 -30.43 25.19
N ASN A 84 -7.71 -29.57 24.39
CA ASN A 84 -9.11 -29.14 24.55
C ASN A 84 -9.75 -28.76 23.21
N PRO A 85 -10.29 -29.76 22.48
CA PRO A 85 -10.87 -29.50 21.14
C PRO A 85 -12.06 -28.56 21.14
N LYS A 86 -12.79 -28.41 22.25
CA LYS A 86 -13.91 -27.49 22.38
C LYS A 86 -13.41 -26.07 22.44
N LEU A 87 -12.46 -25.79 23.33
CA LEU A 87 -11.86 -24.46 23.51
C LEU A 87 -11.16 -23.99 22.23
N TYR A 88 -10.49 -24.89 21.53
CA TYR A 88 -9.83 -24.59 20.27
C TYR A 88 -10.85 -24.20 19.18
N ARG A 89 -11.97 -24.92 19.07
CA ARG A 89 -13.05 -24.55 18.14
C ARG A 89 -13.67 -23.20 18.48
N GLU A 90 -13.92 -22.92 19.74
CA GLU A 90 -14.43 -21.62 20.19
C GLU A 90 -13.46 -20.48 19.82
N PHE A 91 -12.16 -20.69 20.02
CA PHE A 91 -11.12 -19.75 19.62
C PHE A 91 -11.11 -19.52 18.10
N GLN A 92 -11.12 -20.61 17.30
CA GLN A 92 -11.12 -20.51 15.84
C GLN A 92 -12.37 -19.77 15.33
N ASN A 93 -13.54 -20.10 15.84
CA ASN A 93 -14.79 -19.41 15.47
C ASN A 93 -14.73 -17.92 15.83
N GLY A 94 -14.12 -17.58 16.97
CA GLY A 94 -13.91 -16.18 17.36
C GLY A 94 -12.95 -15.45 16.43
N LEU A 95 -11.86 -16.11 16.03
CA LEU A 95 -10.88 -15.56 15.10
C LEU A 95 -11.49 -15.33 13.71
N ASP A 96 -12.21 -16.32 13.17
CA ASP A 96 -12.88 -16.25 11.88
C ASP A 96 -13.91 -15.12 11.85
N LYS A 97 -14.66 -14.96 12.94
CA LYS A 97 -15.62 -13.85 13.08
C LYS A 97 -14.92 -12.48 13.02
N LEU A 98 -13.86 -12.29 13.81
CA LEU A 98 -13.10 -11.04 13.82
C LEU A 98 -12.45 -10.76 12.48
N GLN A 99 -11.90 -11.79 11.83
CA GLN A 99 -11.32 -11.66 10.50
C GLN A 99 -12.37 -11.26 9.46
N SER A 100 -13.58 -11.83 9.54
CA SER A 100 -14.70 -11.44 8.66
C SER A 100 -15.13 -9.99 8.90
N GLU A 101 -15.20 -9.54 10.16
CA GLU A 101 -15.51 -8.15 10.50
C GLU A 101 -14.48 -7.18 9.92
N VAL A 102 -13.19 -7.50 10.05
CA VAL A 102 -12.10 -6.71 9.44
C VAL A 102 -12.21 -6.67 7.93
N ASN A 103 -12.43 -7.83 7.28
CA ASN A 103 -12.53 -7.92 5.83
C ASN A 103 -13.75 -7.13 5.31
N ASN A 104 -14.89 -7.22 5.99
CA ASN A 104 -16.09 -6.47 5.64
C ASN A 104 -15.85 -4.96 5.77
N HIS A 105 -15.23 -4.53 6.88
CA HIS A 105 -14.89 -3.11 7.06
C HIS A 105 -13.95 -2.61 5.96
N LEU A 106 -12.91 -3.38 5.61
CA LEU A 106 -12.00 -3.03 4.52
C LEU A 106 -12.72 -2.96 3.17
N ALA A 107 -13.64 -3.90 2.90
CA ALA A 107 -14.42 -3.90 1.68
C ALA A 107 -15.35 -2.67 1.58
N GLU A 108 -16.03 -2.30 2.66
CA GLU A 108 -16.86 -1.09 2.75
C GLU A 108 -16.03 0.18 2.50
N GLN A 109 -14.86 0.27 3.14
CA GLN A 109 -13.96 1.40 2.95
C GLN A 109 -13.44 1.48 1.51
N LEU A 110 -13.07 0.36 0.91
CA LEU A 110 -12.65 0.30 -0.49
C LEU A 110 -13.78 0.73 -1.42
N GLN A 111 -15.00 0.24 -1.19
CA GLN A 111 -16.18 0.63 -1.96
C GLN A 111 -16.43 2.13 -1.85
N PHE A 112 -16.34 2.70 -0.65
CA PHE A 112 -16.46 4.15 -0.46
C PHE A 112 -15.42 4.92 -1.26
N THR A 113 -14.15 4.53 -1.18
CA THR A 113 -13.06 5.25 -1.89
C THR A 113 -13.20 5.21 -3.41
N GLN A 114 -13.88 4.21 -3.95
CA GLN A 114 -14.16 4.04 -5.39
C GLN A 114 -15.50 4.64 -5.82
N SER A 115 -16.36 5.01 -4.88
CA SER A 115 -17.64 5.65 -5.16
C SER A 115 -17.45 7.11 -5.59
N GLU A 116 -18.41 7.64 -6.33
CA GLU A 116 -18.48 9.05 -6.68
C GLU A 116 -18.30 9.97 -5.46
N LYS A 117 -19.02 9.68 -4.36
CA LYS A 117 -18.94 10.46 -3.11
C LYS A 117 -17.54 10.43 -2.49
N GLY A 118 -16.90 9.25 -2.47
CA GLY A 118 -15.55 9.10 -1.95
C GLY A 118 -14.52 9.84 -2.81
N ILE A 119 -14.57 9.66 -4.12
CA ILE A 119 -13.69 10.35 -5.06
C ILE A 119 -13.86 11.87 -4.94
N LEU A 120 -15.11 12.36 -4.89
CA LEU A 120 -15.42 13.78 -4.70
C LEU A 120 -14.78 14.31 -3.42
N ALA A 121 -14.96 13.62 -2.29
CA ALA A 121 -14.40 14.04 -1.00
C ALA A 121 -12.87 14.13 -1.01
N TYR A 122 -12.18 13.19 -1.68
CA TYR A 122 -10.73 13.23 -1.83
C TYR A 122 -10.27 14.34 -2.78
N LEU A 123 -10.99 14.59 -3.88
CA LEU A 123 -10.71 15.69 -4.80
C LEU A 123 -10.86 17.04 -4.12
N GLU A 124 -12.00 17.29 -3.46
CA GLU A 124 -12.27 18.54 -2.72
C GLU A 124 -11.21 18.79 -1.66
N LEU A 125 -10.91 17.80 -0.80
CA LEU A 125 -9.86 17.93 0.20
C LEU A 125 -8.52 18.31 -0.43
N THR A 126 -8.17 17.69 -1.56
CA THR A 126 -6.87 17.93 -2.20
C THR A 126 -6.80 19.29 -2.87
N LEU A 127 -7.88 19.74 -3.50
CA LEU A 127 -7.94 21.06 -4.16
C LEU A 127 -7.96 22.19 -3.13
N GLU A 128 -8.78 22.09 -2.10
CA GLU A 128 -8.87 23.06 -1.00
C GLU A 128 -7.61 23.08 -0.15
N GLY A 129 -7.06 21.91 0.17
CA GLY A 129 -5.89 21.73 1.02
C GLY A 129 -4.54 21.90 0.30
N SER A 130 -4.51 22.40 -0.92
CA SER A 130 -3.28 22.54 -1.71
C SER A 130 -2.23 23.45 -1.06
N HIS A 131 -2.63 24.37 -0.21
CA HIS A 131 -1.79 25.30 0.55
C HIS A 131 -1.37 24.82 1.93
N LEU A 132 -1.95 23.72 2.43
CA LEU A 132 -1.68 23.19 3.76
C LEU A 132 -0.34 22.45 3.79
N ASP A 133 0.33 22.44 4.95
CA ASP A 133 1.46 21.55 5.18
C ASP A 133 1.02 20.07 5.27
N ALA A 134 1.98 19.15 5.39
CA ALA A 134 1.67 17.72 5.38
C ALA A 134 0.87 17.27 6.61
N ASN A 135 1.16 17.84 7.79
CA ASN A 135 0.52 17.46 9.03
C ASN A 135 -0.90 18.02 9.11
N ASP A 136 -1.09 19.27 8.72
CA ASP A 136 -2.40 19.92 8.68
C ASP A 136 -3.30 19.23 7.66
N PHE A 137 -2.76 18.82 6.51
CA PHE A 137 -3.50 18.10 5.49
C PHE A 137 -3.98 16.73 5.99
N GLU A 138 -3.11 15.96 6.65
CA GLU A 138 -3.48 14.68 7.26
C GLU A 138 -4.53 14.85 8.37
N THR A 139 -4.42 15.92 9.16
CA THR A 139 -5.40 16.26 10.20
C THR A 139 -6.77 16.60 9.60
N GLN A 140 -6.81 17.35 8.50
CA GLN A 140 -8.05 17.65 7.78
C GLN A 140 -8.67 16.40 7.15
N ALA A 141 -7.85 15.49 6.59
CA ALA A 141 -8.32 14.21 6.09
C ALA A 141 -9.00 13.40 7.20
N ALA A 142 -8.36 13.30 8.36
CA ALA A 142 -8.91 12.58 9.50
C ALA A 142 -10.22 13.18 10.02
N LYS A 143 -10.31 14.54 10.12
CA LYS A 143 -11.56 15.24 10.50
C LYS A 143 -12.72 14.94 9.54
N ARG A 144 -12.43 14.79 8.24
CA ARG A 144 -13.43 14.42 7.22
C ARG A 144 -13.69 12.91 7.15
N LYS A 145 -13.11 12.11 8.07
CA LYS A 145 -13.17 10.64 8.08
C LYS A 145 -12.64 10.00 6.80
N LEU A 146 -11.67 10.63 6.16
CA LEU A 146 -10.95 10.11 5.01
C LEU A 146 -9.63 9.49 5.46
N PHE A 147 -9.13 8.49 4.71
CA PHE A 147 -7.83 7.88 5.00
C PHE A 147 -6.69 8.85 4.70
N PRO A 148 -5.88 9.27 5.70
CA PRO A 148 -4.81 10.25 5.48
C PRO A 148 -3.77 9.79 4.44
N LYS A 149 -3.39 8.50 4.46
CA LYS A 149 -2.44 7.94 3.49
C LYS A 149 -2.97 8.01 2.05
N LEU A 150 -4.25 7.71 1.85
CA LEU A 150 -4.88 7.80 0.53
C LEU A 150 -5.05 9.26 0.09
N ALA A 151 -5.42 10.15 1.00
CA ALA A 151 -5.50 11.58 0.72
C ALA A 151 -4.13 12.13 0.28
N LYS A 152 -3.05 11.73 0.94
CA LYS A 152 -1.69 12.07 0.55
C LYS A 152 -1.32 11.53 -0.85
N ALA A 153 -1.71 10.30 -1.16
CA ALA A 153 -1.51 9.71 -2.49
C ALA A 153 -2.25 10.52 -3.57
N TRP A 154 -3.50 10.91 -3.32
CA TRP A 154 -4.28 11.78 -4.21
C TRP A 154 -3.58 13.12 -4.43
N ARG A 155 -3.12 13.77 -3.37
CA ARG A 155 -2.37 15.04 -3.44
C ARG A 155 -1.12 14.89 -4.31
N THR A 156 -0.29 13.89 -4.03
CA THR A 156 0.94 13.63 -4.80
C THR A 156 0.63 13.37 -6.28
N TYR A 157 -0.44 12.61 -6.56
CA TYR A 157 -0.87 12.33 -7.92
C TYR A 157 -1.32 13.60 -8.66
N LEU A 158 -2.16 14.44 -8.04
CA LEU A 158 -2.63 15.69 -8.63
C LEU A 158 -1.49 16.68 -8.85
N GLU A 159 -0.55 16.81 -7.92
CA GLU A 159 0.64 17.64 -8.06
C GLU A 159 1.54 17.16 -9.22
N ALA A 160 1.71 15.85 -9.37
CA ALA A 160 2.46 15.28 -10.51
C ALA A 160 1.75 15.59 -11.85
N LYS A 161 0.42 15.43 -11.92
CA LYS A 161 -0.37 15.72 -13.12
C LYS A 161 -0.41 17.22 -13.45
N ALA A 162 -0.30 18.08 -12.46
CA ALA A 162 -0.22 19.52 -12.65
C ALA A 162 1.05 19.98 -13.38
N LYS A 163 2.11 19.17 -13.38
CA LYS A 163 3.37 19.43 -14.10
C LYS A 163 3.32 18.97 -15.57
N VAL A 164 2.31 18.19 -15.94
CA VAL A 164 2.14 17.66 -17.30
C VAL A 164 1.33 18.66 -18.12
N LYS A 165 1.84 19.09 -19.29
CA LYS A 165 1.20 20.11 -20.15
C LYS A 165 -0.20 19.71 -20.63
N VAL A 166 -0.46 18.43 -20.86
CA VAL A 166 -1.75 17.91 -21.31
C VAL A 166 -2.12 16.70 -20.49
N SER A 167 -3.14 16.83 -19.65
CA SER A 167 -3.71 15.75 -18.85
C SER A 167 -5.23 15.95 -18.81
N TYR A 168 -5.99 14.86 -18.69
CA TYR A 168 -7.43 14.93 -18.50
C TYR A 168 -7.83 15.73 -17.23
N LEU A 169 -6.91 15.89 -16.27
CA LEU A 169 -7.10 16.72 -15.06
C LEU A 169 -6.68 18.19 -15.25
N THR A 170 -6.02 18.53 -16.36
CA THR A 170 -5.54 19.92 -16.57
C THR A 170 -6.63 20.96 -16.42
N PRO A 171 -7.87 20.77 -16.95
CA PRO A 171 -8.94 21.77 -16.78
C PRO A 171 -9.30 21.96 -15.30
N LEU A 172 -9.50 20.88 -14.54
CA LEU A 172 -9.83 20.92 -13.12
C LEU A 172 -8.74 21.65 -12.31
N LEU A 173 -7.48 21.30 -12.55
CA LEU A 173 -6.33 21.89 -11.84
C LEU A 173 -6.11 23.37 -12.23
N SER A 174 -6.41 23.77 -13.46
CA SER A 174 -6.35 25.16 -13.87
C SER A 174 -7.46 25.99 -13.23
N LEU A 175 -8.66 25.39 -13.12
CA LEU A 175 -9.81 26.02 -12.48
C LEU A 175 -9.59 26.22 -10.98
N SER A 176 -9.06 25.24 -10.27
CA SER A 176 -8.79 25.33 -8.83
C SER A 176 -7.73 26.39 -8.48
N ARG A 177 -6.85 26.74 -9.43
CA ARG A 177 -5.82 27.77 -9.26
C ARG A 177 -6.26 29.17 -9.73
N SER A 178 -7.42 29.26 -10.35
CA SER A 178 -7.96 30.51 -10.84
C SER A 178 -8.45 31.40 -9.70
N LYS A 179 -8.22 32.72 -9.81
CA LYS A 179 -8.81 33.71 -8.90
C LYS A 179 -10.31 33.89 -9.14
N ASP A 180 -10.76 33.62 -10.35
CA ASP A 180 -12.16 33.71 -10.78
C ASP A 180 -12.53 32.48 -11.62
N PRO A 181 -12.91 31.36 -10.94
CA PRO A 181 -13.34 30.15 -11.61
C PRO A 181 -14.57 30.33 -12.50
N SER A 182 -15.53 31.15 -12.07
CA SER A 182 -16.78 31.36 -12.78
C SER A 182 -16.56 32.04 -14.15
N SER A 183 -15.70 33.06 -14.22
CA SER A 183 -15.32 33.69 -15.47
C SER A 183 -14.60 32.71 -16.41
N MET A 184 -13.70 31.87 -15.86
CA MET A 184 -13.01 30.87 -16.66
C MET A 184 -13.97 29.81 -17.21
N ILE A 185 -14.93 29.34 -16.45
CA ILE A 185 -15.98 28.42 -16.91
C ILE A 185 -16.80 29.06 -18.05
N ALA A 186 -17.18 30.32 -17.90
CA ALA A 186 -17.92 31.05 -18.92
C ALA A 186 -17.12 31.20 -20.25
N GLN A 187 -15.81 31.35 -20.17
CA GLN A 187 -14.93 31.36 -21.35
C GLN A 187 -14.87 29.99 -22.02
N TRP A 188 -14.78 28.89 -21.24
CA TRP A 188 -14.77 27.52 -21.78
C TRP A 188 -16.05 27.19 -22.55
N LYS A 189 -17.19 27.71 -22.12
CA LYS A 189 -18.47 27.57 -22.84
C LYS A 189 -18.45 28.25 -24.19
N LYS A 190 -17.91 29.48 -24.23
CA LYS A 190 -17.88 30.27 -25.47
C LYS A 190 -16.91 29.71 -26.51
N LYS A 191 -15.81 29.08 -26.05
CA LYS A 191 -14.76 28.56 -26.92
C LYS A 191 -14.51 27.11 -26.57
N SER A 192 -15.04 26.20 -27.39
CA SER A 192 -14.75 24.76 -27.24
C SER A 192 -13.24 24.52 -27.32
N ASN A 193 -12.71 23.75 -26.35
CA ASN A 193 -11.31 23.38 -26.33
C ASN A 193 -11.18 21.87 -26.62
N PRO A 194 -10.65 21.49 -27.81
CA PRO A 194 -10.53 20.09 -28.21
C PRO A 194 -9.62 19.26 -27.28
N SER A 195 -8.78 19.92 -26.47
CA SER A 195 -7.92 19.26 -25.48
C SER A 195 -8.66 18.86 -24.21
N PHE A 196 -9.92 19.24 -24.03
CA PHE A 196 -10.70 18.86 -22.86
C PHE A 196 -11.20 17.42 -22.99
N PRO A 197 -11.32 16.67 -21.87
CA PRO A 197 -11.96 15.37 -21.85
C PRO A 197 -13.36 15.40 -22.45
N ALA A 198 -13.75 14.37 -23.18
CA ALA A 198 -15.04 14.29 -23.87
C ALA A 198 -16.24 14.49 -22.92
N PHE A 199 -16.17 13.92 -21.70
CA PHE A 199 -17.23 14.12 -20.71
C PHE A 199 -17.39 15.57 -20.29
N LEU A 200 -16.26 16.30 -20.13
CA LEU A 200 -16.30 17.73 -19.76
C LEU A 200 -16.88 18.57 -20.88
N GLN A 201 -16.51 18.28 -22.13
CA GLN A 201 -17.09 18.98 -23.29
C GLN A 201 -18.61 18.79 -23.37
N SER A 202 -19.08 17.56 -23.20
CA SER A 202 -20.51 17.22 -23.21
C SER A 202 -21.28 17.92 -22.08
N LYS A 203 -20.78 17.86 -20.86
CA LYS A 203 -21.38 18.51 -19.67
C LYS A 203 -21.43 20.05 -19.82
N LEU A 204 -20.38 20.66 -20.33
CA LEU A 204 -20.34 22.10 -20.58
C LEU A 204 -21.38 22.58 -21.60
N GLN A 205 -21.77 21.72 -22.55
CA GLN A 205 -22.82 22.03 -23.53
C GLN A 205 -24.22 21.90 -22.97
N SER A 206 -24.44 20.89 -22.11
CA SER A 206 -25.78 20.54 -21.61
C SER A 206 -26.16 21.25 -20.30
N THR A 207 -25.19 21.65 -19.49
CA THR A 207 -25.41 22.20 -18.15
C THR A 207 -24.74 23.58 -18.01
N GLN A 208 -25.16 24.35 -17.03
CA GLN A 208 -24.52 25.61 -16.70
C GLN A 208 -23.80 25.51 -15.34
N PRO A 209 -22.55 25.06 -15.30
CA PRO A 209 -21.80 25.08 -14.05
C PRO A 209 -21.49 26.54 -13.71
N LEU A 210 -21.65 26.89 -12.46
CA LEU A 210 -21.37 28.23 -11.95
C LEU A 210 -20.11 28.21 -11.06
N GLU A 211 -19.77 27.06 -10.50
CA GLU A 211 -18.75 26.95 -9.47
C GLU A 211 -17.79 25.77 -9.69
N LEU A 212 -16.61 25.86 -9.06
CA LEU A 212 -15.60 24.80 -9.04
C LEU A 212 -16.15 23.46 -8.53
N GLY A 213 -17.02 23.51 -7.51
CA GLY A 213 -17.63 22.32 -6.90
C GLY A 213 -18.37 21.43 -7.89
N GLU A 214 -19.18 22.03 -8.76
CA GLU A 214 -19.95 21.31 -9.80
C GLU A 214 -19.00 20.64 -10.82
N VAL A 215 -17.96 21.32 -11.23
CA VAL A 215 -16.95 20.74 -12.14
C VAL A 215 -16.20 19.60 -11.43
N THR A 216 -15.86 19.75 -10.16
CA THR A 216 -15.22 18.69 -9.36
C THR A 216 -16.11 17.46 -9.26
N GLN A 217 -17.41 17.64 -9.08
CA GLN A 217 -18.39 16.55 -9.07
C GLN A 217 -18.43 15.81 -10.42
N TRP A 218 -18.41 16.51 -11.55
CA TRP A 218 -18.35 15.85 -12.86
C TRP A 218 -17.10 14.98 -13.06
N TYR A 219 -15.97 15.45 -12.50
CA TYR A 219 -14.75 14.63 -12.48
C TYR A 219 -14.90 13.39 -11.58
N ALA A 220 -15.57 13.53 -10.44
CA ALA A 220 -15.83 12.40 -9.56
C ALA A 220 -16.75 11.35 -10.21
N GLU A 221 -17.83 11.79 -10.87
CA GLU A 221 -18.71 10.95 -11.67
C GLU A 221 -17.93 10.18 -12.75
N ALA A 222 -17.15 10.90 -13.57
CA ALA A 222 -16.41 10.31 -14.68
C ALA A 222 -15.32 9.31 -14.19
N LEU A 223 -14.67 9.61 -13.09
CA LEU A 223 -13.66 8.71 -12.50
C LEU A 223 -14.32 7.47 -11.90
N SER A 224 -15.44 7.61 -11.20
CA SER A 224 -16.20 6.48 -10.67
C SER A 224 -16.67 5.55 -11.78
N GLU A 225 -17.24 6.11 -12.87
CA GLU A 225 -17.64 5.32 -14.05
C GLU A 225 -16.45 4.61 -14.71
N ALA A 226 -15.28 5.27 -14.79
CA ALA A 226 -14.08 4.67 -15.36
C ALA A 226 -13.61 3.48 -14.52
N ILE A 227 -13.65 3.58 -13.18
CA ILE A 227 -13.32 2.49 -12.27
C ILE A 227 -14.29 1.30 -12.45
N GLU A 228 -15.60 1.56 -12.55
CA GLU A 228 -16.59 0.49 -12.76
C GLU A 228 -16.40 -0.20 -14.12
N ARG A 229 -16.10 0.55 -15.18
CA ARG A 229 -15.78 -0.02 -16.50
C ARG A 229 -14.51 -0.86 -16.46
N ALA A 230 -13.48 -0.42 -15.73
CA ALA A 230 -12.23 -1.18 -15.58
C ALA A 230 -12.47 -2.51 -14.86
N LYS A 231 -13.30 -2.55 -13.81
CA LYS A 231 -13.68 -3.78 -13.10
C LYS A 231 -14.40 -4.81 -14.01
N THR A 232 -15.17 -4.32 -14.98
CA THR A 232 -15.93 -5.18 -15.90
C THR A 232 -15.13 -5.65 -17.10
N SER A 233 -14.07 -4.93 -17.49
CA SER A 233 -13.28 -5.17 -18.69
C SER A 233 -12.02 -6.00 -18.47
N GLU A 234 -11.54 -6.19 -17.23
CA GLU A 234 -10.39 -7.04 -16.95
C GLU A 234 -10.80 -8.51 -16.75
N PRO A 235 -10.22 -9.46 -17.50
CA PRO A 235 -10.26 -10.86 -17.11
C PRO A 235 -9.51 -11.01 -15.79
N LYS A 236 -10.08 -11.74 -14.84
CA LYS A 236 -9.60 -12.00 -13.45
C LYS A 236 -8.19 -12.62 -13.35
N LYS A 237 -7.20 -12.07 -14.02
CA LYS A 237 -5.79 -12.46 -13.94
C LYS A 237 -4.99 -11.25 -13.47
N GLY A 238 -4.65 -11.20 -12.20
CA GLY A 238 -3.62 -10.27 -11.72
C GLY A 238 -3.84 -9.56 -10.39
N LEU A 239 -4.95 -9.76 -9.68
CA LEU A 239 -5.15 -9.09 -8.37
C LEU A 239 -4.52 -9.83 -7.18
N GLU A 240 -4.05 -11.06 -7.36
CA GLU A 240 -3.41 -11.83 -6.27
C GLU A 240 -1.99 -11.37 -5.93
N HIS A 241 -1.31 -10.63 -6.80
CA HIS A 241 0.06 -10.16 -6.55
C HIS A 241 0.18 -8.73 -6.01
N ALA A 242 -0.89 -7.95 -5.96
CA ALA A 242 -0.84 -6.57 -5.48
C ALA A 242 -1.07 -6.40 -3.97
N VAL A 243 -1.43 -7.48 -3.26
CA VAL A 243 -1.67 -7.46 -1.80
C VAL A 243 -0.46 -7.96 -1.00
N THR A 244 0.59 -8.45 -1.67
CA THR A 244 1.78 -9.06 -1.03
C THR A 244 3.09 -8.29 -1.24
N ALA A 245 3.05 -7.03 -1.68
CA ALA A 245 4.23 -6.18 -1.76
C ALA A 245 4.23 -5.08 -0.68
#